data_b861bf9fb668151d488ad717930b0029
#
_entry.id   b861bf9fb668151d488ad717930b0029
#
_cell.length_a   1.000
_cell.length_b   1.000
_cell.length_c   1.000
_cell.angle_alpha   90.00
_cell.angle_beta   90.00
_cell.angle_gamma   90.00
#
_symmetry.space_group_name_H-M   'P 1'
#
loop_
_entity.id
_entity.type
_entity.pdbx_description
1 polymer ?
#
loop_
_entity_poly.entity_id
_entity_poly.type
_entity_poly.pdbx_seq_one_letter_code
_entity_poly.pdbx_strand_id
1 'polypeptide(L)'
;MALIMVVSFVGCGATENNEYVESGTEQKNNSESSAPLEVDEKLFNVDVTLPASYFEGMTEEEIKSAAKESGFINCEINSDGSVKYTMSKAKHREMLEELKTNAIESFDKLTSGDEKVASFIEIKYNDDFSKIDVFVDPNLYSSWDSFYVLSFYILGAYYQMFAGVDAEKIDVIVNFINNETQEVFESASYREYINNLNSEG
;
A
#
# COMPACT_ATOMS: atom_id res chain seq x y z
N MET A 1 7.46 14.82 13.51
CA MET A 1 6.26 15.39 12.85
C MET A 1 5.58 14.22 12.18
N ALA A 2 4.58 13.64 12.86
CA ALA A 2 3.91 12.43 12.39
C ALA A 2 3.01 12.75 11.19
N LEU A 3 3.31 12.19 10.05
CA LEU A 3 2.46 12.29 8.85
C LEU A 3 1.33 11.27 8.99
N ILE A 4 0.23 11.69 9.59
CA ILE A 4 -0.99 10.90 9.67
C ILE A 4 -1.63 10.92 8.28
N MET A 5 -1.38 9.88 7.48
CA MET A 5 -2.21 9.62 6.30
C MET A 5 -3.53 9.00 6.75
N VAL A 6 -4.51 9.86 7.01
CA VAL A 6 -5.90 9.42 7.17
C VAL A 6 -6.43 9.15 5.77
N VAL A 7 -6.49 7.89 5.40
CA VAL A 7 -7.20 7.46 4.18
C VAL A 7 -8.68 7.54 4.47
N SER A 8 -9.32 8.63 4.06
CA SER A 8 -10.77 8.81 4.19
C SER A 8 -11.48 8.04 3.08
N PHE A 9 -12.02 6.87 3.43
CA PHE A 9 -12.92 6.13 2.55
C PHE A 9 -14.28 6.82 2.49
N VAL A 10 -14.62 7.41 1.35
CA VAL A 10 -16.00 7.83 1.03
C VAL A 10 -16.65 6.68 0.25
N GLY A 11 -17.30 5.78 0.97
CA GLY A 11 -18.15 4.75 0.39
C GLY A 11 -19.48 5.34 -0.06
N CYS A 12 -19.74 5.38 -1.36
CA CYS A 12 -21.06 5.69 -1.92
C CYS A 12 -21.85 4.39 -2.07
N GLY A 13 -22.73 4.10 -1.10
CA GLY A 13 -23.67 3.00 -1.19
C GLY A 13 -24.84 3.35 -2.10
N ALA A 14 -25.06 2.60 -3.17
CA ALA A 14 -26.30 2.60 -3.92
C ALA A 14 -27.06 1.29 -3.62
N THR A 15 -28.21 1.47 -2.96
CA THR A 15 -29.20 0.43 -2.69
C THR A 15 -30.09 0.26 -3.92
N GLU A 16 -30.12 -0.89 -4.53
CA GLU A 16 -31.25 -1.27 -5.39
C GLU A 16 -31.92 -2.53 -4.88
N ASN A 17 -33.17 -2.33 -4.46
CA ASN A 17 -34.14 -3.39 -4.17
C ASN A 17 -34.58 -4.05 -5.47
N ASN A 18 -34.57 -5.38 -5.51
CA ASN A 18 -35.41 -6.12 -6.44
C ASN A 18 -36.12 -7.25 -5.69
N GLU A 19 -37.40 -7.01 -5.50
CA GLU A 19 -38.43 -7.93 -5.06
C GLU A 19 -38.72 -8.92 -6.21
N TYR A 20 -38.65 -10.22 -5.98
CA TYR A 20 -39.29 -11.22 -6.85
C TYR A 20 -40.07 -12.23 -6.00
N VAL A 21 -41.32 -12.35 -6.42
CA VAL A 21 -42.46 -13.05 -5.87
C VAL A 21 -42.27 -14.59 -5.95
N GLU A 22 -42.76 -15.20 -4.91
CA GLU A 22 -43.02 -16.59 -4.59
C GLU A 22 -43.79 -17.37 -5.68
N SER A 23 -43.38 -18.60 -5.94
CA SER A 23 -44.31 -19.68 -6.33
C SER A 23 -43.76 -21.02 -5.90
N GLY A 24 -44.49 -21.68 -5.02
CA GLY A 24 -44.14 -22.92 -4.37
C GLY A 24 -44.18 -24.16 -5.28
N THR A 25 -43.46 -25.16 -4.84
CA THR A 25 -43.92 -26.57 -4.89
C THR A 25 -43.12 -27.40 -3.88
N GLU A 26 -43.81 -28.03 -2.95
CA GLU A 26 -43.29 -28.98 -1.98
C GLU A 26 -42.77 -30.26 -2.67
N GLN A 27 -41.54 -30.67 -2.30
CA GLN A 27 -41.21 -32.10 -2.30
C GLN A 27 -40.29 -32.43 -1.12
N LYS A 28 -40.81 -33.27 -0.22
CA LYS A 28 -40.06 -33.98 0.81
C LYS A 28 -39.04 -34.90 0.14
N ASN A 29 -37.77 -34.88 0.61
CA ASN A 29 -37.17 -36.09 1.15
C ASN A 29 -35.72 -35.86 1.65
N ASN A 30 -35.49 -36.54 2.76
CA ASN A 30 -34.26 -37.12 3.27
C ASN A 30 -33.22 -36.18 3.90
N SER A 31 -33.25 -36.28 5.22
CA SER A 31 -32.16 -35.88 6.10
C SER A 31 -30.91 -36.72 5.86
N GLU A 32 -29.92 -36.13 5.21
CA GLU A 32 -28.53 -36.49 5.49
C GLU A 32 -27.92 -35.29 6.22
N SER A 33 -27.54 -35.56 7.45
CA SER A 33 -26.76 -34.64 8.28
C SER A 33 -25.41 -34.39 7.60
N SER A 34 -25.36 -33.40 6.74
CA SER A 34 -24.07 -32.83 6.32
C SER A 34 -23.59 -31.96 7.47
N ALA A 35 -22.57 -32.43 8.19
CA ALA A 35 -21.77 -31.57 9.05
C ALA A 35 -21.40 -30.30 8.27
N PRO A 36 -21.43 -29.11 8.92
CA PRO A 36 -20.96 -27.90 8.26
C PRO A 36 -19.54 -28.17 7.75
N LEU A 37 -19.29 -27.93 6.47
CA LEU A 37 -17.93 -27.84 5.96
C LEU A 37 -17.23 -26.79 6.81
N GLU A 38 -16.35 -27.20 7.72
CA GLU A 38 -15.37 -26.33 8.33
C GLU A 38 -14.45 -25.86 7.19
N VAL A 39 -14.82 -24.74 6.61
CA VAL A 39 -13.98 -24.05 5.65
C VAL A 39 -12.80 -23.52 6.46
N ASP A 40 -11.59 -24.00 6.18
CA ASP A 40 -10.39 -23.50 6.81
C ASP A 40 -10.24 -22.01 6.44
N GLU A 41 -10.64 -21.13 7.36
CA GLU A 41 -10.65 -19.68 7.16
C GLU A 41 -9.26 -19.13 6.76
N LYS A 42 -8.18 -19.83 7.14
CA LYS A 42 -6.80 -19.50 6.76
C LYS A 42 -6.55 -19.61 5.26
N LEU A 43 -7.30 -20.44 4.53
CA LEU A 43 -7.20 -20.52 3.06
C LEU A 43 -7.67 -19.24 2.34
N PHE A 44 -8.44 -18.41 3.02
CA PHE A 44 -9.07 -17.22 2.43
C PHE A 44 -8.52 -15.89 2.98
N ASN A 45 -7.66 -15.94 3.99
CA ASN A 45 -7.12 -14.76 4.66
C ASN A 45 -5.64 -14.56 4.33
N VAL A 46 -5.21 -13.30 4.45
CA VAL A 46 -3.82 -12.85 4.32
C VAL A 46 -3.45 -12.14 5.61
N ASP A 47 -2.28 -12.47 6.15
CA ASP A 47 -1.66 -11.75 7.25
C ASP A 47 -0.58 -10.82 6.72
N VAL A 48 -0.62 -9.55 7.13
CA VAL A 48 0.40 -8.53 6.83
C VAL A 48 0.90 -7.98 8.16
N THR A 49 2.22 -7.96 8.37
CA THR A 49 2.84 -7.39 9.57
C THR A 49 3.59 -6.12 9.22
N LEU A 50 3.24 -5.02 9.89
CA LEU A 50 3.92 -3.74 9.77
C LEU A 50 4.83 -3.50 10.97
N PRO A 51 6.04 -2.95 10.77
CA PRO A 51 6.96 -2.62 11.85
C PRO A 51 6.41 -1.58 12.83
N ALA A 52 6.88 -1.62 14.08
CA ALA A 52 6.49 -0.70 15.15
C ALA A 52 6.66 0.78 14.79
N SER A 53 7.67 1.11 13.99
CA SER A 53 7.97 2.49 13.56
C SER A 53 6.83 3.18 12.81
N TYR A 54 5.90 2.41 12.22
CA TYR A 54 4.72 2.98 11.55
C TYR A 54 3.63 3.43 12.51
N PHE A 55 3.72 3.03 13.78
CA PHE A 55 2.70 3.28 14.81
C PHE A 55 3.19 4.17 15.94
N GLU A 56 4.35 4.80 15.76
CA GLU A 56 4.90 5.73 16.75
C GLU A 56 3.94 6.88 17.04
N GLY A 57 3.62 7.07 18.32
CA GLY A 57 2.68 8.09 18.78
C GLY A 57 1.20 7.69 18.70
N MET A 58 0.87 6.48 18.25
CA MET A 58 -0.48 5.93 18.28
C MET A 58 -0.70 5.04 19.50
N THR A 59 -1.88 5.11 20.07
CA THR A 59 -2.32 4.18 21.12
C THR A 59 -2.81 2.86 20.50
N GLU A 60 -2.82 1.77 21.29
CA GLU A 60 -3.38 0.49 20.82
C GLU A 60 -4.86 0.62 20.40
N GLU A 61 -5.62 1.49 21.07
CA GLU A 61 -7.04 1.70 20.77
C GLU A 61 -7.20 2.36 19.40
N GLU A 62 -6.38 3.35 19.07
CA GLU A 62 -6.38 4.02 17.76
C GLU A 62 -6.00 3.04 16.64
N ILE A 63 -4.97 2.20 16.86
CA ILE A 63 -4.53 1.18 15.89
C ILE A 63 -5.66 0.19 15.61
N LYS A 64 -6.30 -0.34 16.68
CA LYS A 64 -7.40 -1.30 16.55
C LYS A 64 -8.65 -0.68 15.92
N SER A 65 -8.96 0.58 16.24
CA SER A 65 -10.07 1.31 15.63
C SER A 65 -9.86 1.50 14.13
N ALA A 66 -8.67 1.98 13.74
CA ALA A 66 -8.31 2.17 12.34
C ALA A 66 -8.36 0.85 11.54
N ALA A 67 -7.90 -0.25 12.13
CA ALA A 67 -7.98 -1.57 11.52
C ALA A 67 -9.42 -2.02 11.25
N LYS A 68 -10.30 -1.79 12.24
CA LYS A 68 -11.73 -2.11 12.12
C LYS A 68 -12.42 -1.25 11.05
N GLU A 69 -12.13 0.04 11.02
CA GLU A 69 -12.65 0.96 10.02
C GLU A 69 -12.20 0.61 8.61
N SER A 70 -10.97 0.11 8.47
CA SER A 70 -10.40 -0.39 7.21
C SER A 70 -10.97 -1.76 6.79
N GLY A 71 -11.83 -2.38 7.61
CA GLY A 71 -12.45 -3.67 7.30
C GLY A 71 -11.53 -4.88 7.49
N PHE A 72 -10.50 -4.77 8.34
CA PHE A 72 -9.66 -5.91 8.68
C PHE A 72 -10.39 -6.87 9.63
N ILE A 73 -10.14 -8.17 9.45
CA ILE A 73 -10.75 -9.23 10.24
C ILE A 73 -10.16 -9.26 11.65
N ASN A 74 -8.83 -9.07 11.76
CA ASN A 74 -8.13 -9.04 13.03
C ASN A 74 -6.97 -8.04 13.01
N CYS A 75 -6.63 -7.52 14.19
CA CYS A 75 -5.50 -6.65 14.45
C CYS A 75 -4.82 -7.11 15.74
N GLU A 76 -3.59 -7.58 15.64
CA GLU A 76 -2.79 -8.07 16.77
C GLU A 76 -1.53 -7.22 16.90
N ILE A 77 -1.29 -6.68 18.10
CA ILE A 77 -0.09 -5.91 18.41
C ILE A 77 0.88 -6.86 19.09
N ASN A 78 2.04 -7.06 18.46
CA ASN A 78 3.08 -7.94 18.96
C ASN A 78 3.89 -7.29 20.10
N SER A 79 4.64 -8.11 20.82
CA SER A 79 5.45 -7.65 21.96
C SER A 79 6.60 -6.69 21.57
N ASP A 80 7.01 -6.70 20.31
CA ASP A 80 8.02 -5.79 19.73
C ASP A 80 7.39 -4.49 19.18
N GLY A 81 6.08 -4.31 19.36
CA GLY A 81 5.32 -3.15 18.86
C GLY A 81 4.91 -3.25 17.40
N SER A 82 5.32 -4.27 16.65
CA SER A 82 4.81 -4.51 15.31
C SER A 82 3.33 -4.88 15.33
N VAL A 83 2.61 -4.60 14.25
CA VAL A 83 1.16 -4.85 14.16
C VAL A 83 0.88 -5.83 13.03
N LYS A 84 0.22 -6.94 13.37
CA LYS A 84 -0.23 -7.93 12.40
C LYS A 84 -1.71 -7.72 12.09
N TYR A 85 -2.01 -7.45 10.85
CA TYR A 85 -3.35 -7.37 10.31
C TYR A 85 -3.73 -8.67 9.60
N THR A 86 -4.93 -9.16 9.87
CA THR A 86 -5.53 -10.26 9.12
C THR A 86 -6.70 -9.73 8.30
N MET A 87 -6.71 -10.01 7.02
CA MET A 87 -7.76 -9.58 6.10
C MET A 87 -8.11 -10.66 5.09
N SER A 88 -9.27 -10.56 4.44
CA SER A 88 -9.61 -11.46 3.35
C SER A 88 -8.70 -11.23 2.12
N LYS A 89 -8.50 -12.26 1.31
CA LYS A 89 -7.76 -12.10 0.02
C LYS A 89 -8.39 -11.06 -0.90
N ALA A 90 -9.71 -10.90 -0.85
CA ALA A 90 -10.40 -9.86 -1.61
C ALA A 90 -10.02 -8.46 -1.13
N LYS A 91 -10.03 -8.25 0.19
CA LYS A 91 -9.65 -6.96 0.79
C LYS A 91 -8.17 -6.65 0.57
N HIS A 92 -7.29 -7.64 0.70
CA HIS A 92 -5.86 -7.49 0.43
C HIS A 92 -5.60 -7.04 -1.03
N ARG A 93 -6.26 -7.69 -2.01
CA ARG A 93 -6.15 -7.29 -3.42
C ARG A 93 -6.68 -5.89 -3.67
N GLU A 94 -7.85 -5.55 -3.11
CA GLU A 94 -8.41 -4.19 -3.18
C GLU A 94 -7.43 -3.14 -2.66
N MET A 95 -6.80 -3.39 -1.51
CA MET A 95 -5.80 -2.48 -0.94
C MET A 95 -4.57 -2.32 -1.82
N LEU A 96 -4.06 -3.39 -2.40
CA LEU A 96 -2.91 -3.31 -3.32
C LEU A 96 -3.26 -2.54 -4.60
N GLU A 97 -4.46 -2.73 -5.14
CA GLU A 97 -4.95 -1.97 -6.30
C GLU A 97 -5.11 -0.48 -5.96
N GLU A 98 -5.62 -0.17 -4.77
CA GLU A 98 -5.76 1.20 -4.29
C GLU A 98 -4.40 1.88 -4.06
N LEU A 99 -3.46 1.19 -3.40
CA LEU A 99 -2.09 1.69 -3.20
C LEU A 99 -1.41 1.97 -4.55
N LYS A 100 -1.57 1.07 -5.52
CA LYS A 100 -1.03 1.24 -6.87
C LYS A 100 -1.66 2.44 -7.57
N THR A 101 -2.97 2.60 -7.49
CA THR A 101 -3.69 3.72 -8.08
C THR A 101 -3.23 5.05 -7.48
N ASN A 102 -3.17 5.14 -6.16
CA ASN A 102 -2.73 6.34 -5.45
C ASN A 102 -1.27 6.71 -5.79
N ALA A 103 -0.41 5.70 -5.98
CA ALA A 103 0.97 5.89 -6.42
C ALA A 103 1.03 6.52 -7.81
N ILE A 104 0.27 5.96 -8.76
CA ILE A 104 0.21 6.45 -10.15
C ILE A 104 -0.32 7.88 -10.19
N GLU A 105 -1.41 8.16 -9.49
CA GLU A 105 -1.96 9.52 -9.39
C GLU A 105 -0.96 10.51 -8.79
N SER A 106 -0.17 10.09 -7.81
CA SER A 106 0.89 10.93 -7.23
C SER A 106 1.98 11.24 -8.27
N PHE A 107 2.40 10.26 -9.06
CA PHE A 107 3.38 10.48 -10.14
C PHE A 107 2.84 11.41 -11.22
N ASP A 108 1.58 11.25 -11.59
CA ASP A 108 0.91 12.12 -12.56
C ASP A 108 0.84 13.57 -12.06
N LYS A 109 0.54 13.80 -10.79
CA LYS A 109 0.56 15.14 -10.18
C LYS A 109 1.93 15.79 -10.23
N LEU A 110 3.00 15.01 -10.00
CA LEU A 110 4.37 15.52 -10.02
C LEU A 110 4.86 15.85 -11.44
N THR A 111 4.32 15.21 -12.48
CA THR A 111 4.75 15.40 -13.87
C THR A 111 3.83 16.33 -14.67
N SER A 112 2.53 16.37 -14.39
CA SER A 112 1.57 17.10 -15.20
C SER A 112 0.43 17.79 -14.43
N GLY A 113 0.28 17.49 -13.13
CA GLY A 113 -0.83 17.95 -12.29
C GLY A 113 -0.56 19.26 -11.56
N ASP A 114 -1.35 19.49 -10.52
CA ASP A 114 -1.31 20.71 -9.69
C ASP A 114 -0.03 20.84 -8.85
N GLU A 115 0.65 19.71 -8.57
CA GLU A 115 1.89 19.64 -7.81
C GLU A 115 3.13 19.47 -8.71
N LYS A 116 3.00 19.83 -9.98
CA LYS A 116 4.03 19.62 -10.99
C LYS A 116 5.39 20.19 -10.55
N VAL A 117 6.41 19.32 -10.55
CA VAL A 117 7.82 19.68 -10.40
C VAL A 117 8.35 20.10 -11.77
N ALA A 118 8.91 21.30 -11.87
CA ALA A 118 9.30 21.89 -13.16
C ALA A 118 10.28 21.03 -13.95
N SER A 119 11.20 20.33 -13.26
CA SER A 119 12.21 19.48 -13.88
C SER A 119 11.69 18.07 -14.26
N PHE A 120 10.56 17.59 -13.68
CA PHE A 120 10.06 16.24 -13.90
C PHE A 120 9.30 16.14 -15.22
N ILE A 121 9.78 15.27 -16.11
CA ILE A 121 9.19 15.03 -17.44
C ILE A 121 8.31 13.77 -17.43
N GLU A 122 8.84 12.67 -16.88
CA GLU A 122 8.17 11.37 -16.85
C GLU A 122 8.66 10.58 -15.63
N ILE A 123 7.80 9.76 -15.02
CA ILE A 123 8.15 8.80 -13.98
C ILE A 123 7.76 7.41 -14.45
N LYS A 124 8.75 6.50 -14.55
CA LYS A 124 8.54 5.08 -14.85
C LYS A 124 8.80 4.26 -13.61
N TYR A 125 8.07 3.16 -13.48
CA TYR A 125 8.17 2.27 -12.33
C TYR A 125 7.88 0.83 -12.76
N ASN A 126 8.38 -0.12 -11.98
CA ASN A 126 8.01 -1.52 -12.13
C ASN A 126 6.79 -1.88 -11.26
N ASP A 127 6.26 -3.08 -11.43
CA ASP A 127 4.97 -3.48 -10.86
C ASP A 127 4.90 -3.45 -9.33
N ASP A 128 6.03 -3.62 -8.64
CA ASP A 128 6.14 -3.64 -7.17
C ASP A 128 6.79 -2.37 -6.59
N PHE A 129 7.00 -1.35 -7.41
CA PHE A 129 7.66 -0.09 -7.05
C PHE A 129 9.05 -0.26 -6.42
N SER A 130 9.73 -1.39 -6.64
CA SER A 130 11.13 -1.57 -6.22
C SER A 130 12.11 -0.75 -7.08
N LYS A 131 11.66 -0.26 -8.23
CA LYS A 131 12.41 0.62 -9.11
C LYS A 131 11.55 1.74 -9.64
N ILE A 132 12.03 2.98 -9.46
CA ILE A 132 11.38 4.21 -9.93
C ILE A 132 12.41 5.03 -10.70
N ASP A 133 12.17 5.27 -11.97
CA ASP A 133 13.02 6.03 -12.88
C ASP A 133 12.35 7.39 -13.14
N VAL A 134 12.96 8.48 -12.67
CA VAL A 134 12.49 9.85 -12.82
C VAL A 134 13.27 10.53 -13.95
N PHE A 135 12.63 10.76 -15.08
CA PHE A 135 13.22 11.46 -16.21
C PHE A 135 13.09 12.97 -16.00
N VAL A 136 14.20 13.68 -16.06
CA VAL A 136 14.25 15.10 -15.74
C VAL A 136 14.83 15.94 -16.87
N ASP A 137 14.39 17.20 -16.96
CA ASP A 137 15.08 18.23 -17.75
C ASP A 137 16.33 18.67 -16.97
N PRO A 138 17.55 18.44 -17.49
CA PRO A 138 18.78 18.75 -16.77
C PRO A 138 18.99 20.25 -16.56
N ASN A 139 18.33 21.11 -17.34
CA ASN A 139 18.43 22.57 -17.20
C ASN A 139 17.58 23.12 -16.06
N LEU A 140 16.57 22.37 -15.63
CA LEU A 140 15.63 22.74 -14.56
C LEU A 140 15.87 21.97 -13.26
N TYR A 141 16.61 20.84 -13.34
CA TYR A 141 16.88 20.00 -12.18
C TYR A 141 17.75 20.72 -11.15
N SER A 142 17.37 20.57 -9.90
CA SER A 142 18.10 21.11 -8.74
C SER A 142 18.25 20.05 -7.65
N SER A 143 19.21 20.24 -6.74
CA SER A 143 19.39 19.34 -5.59
C SER A 143 18.18 19.29 -4.65
N TRP A 144 17.23 20.22 -4.74
CA TRP A 144 15.97 20.18 -4.00
C TRP A 144 15.02 19.11 -4.57
N ASP A 145 15.16 18.79 -5.84
CA ASP A 145 14.29 17.80 -6.49
C ASP A 145 14.59 16.38 -6.00
N SER A 146 15.83 16.11 -5.53
CA SER A 146 16.17 14.83 -4.92
C SER A 146 15.48 14.57 -3.57
N PHE A 147 14.91 15.58 -2.91
CA PHE A 147 14.09 15.34 -1.71
C PHE A 147 12.82 14.52 -1.99
N TYR A 148 12.33 14.50 -3.22
CA TYR A 148 11.21 13.62 -3.61
C TYR A 148 11.53 12.12 -3.48
N VAL A 149 12.81 11.74 -3.44
CA VAL A 149 13.26 10.36 -3.17
C VAL A 149 12.62 9.80 -1.91
N LEU A 150 12.48 10.60 -0.85
CA LEU A 150 11.87 10.15 0.40
C LEU A 150 10.39 9.76 0.22
N SER A 151 9.64 10.50 -0.60
CA SER A 151 8.24 10.16 -0.90
C SER A 151 8.15 8.88 -1.73
N PHE A 152 9.05 8.67 -2.67
CA PHE A 152 9.13 7.46 -3.47
C PHE A 152 9.51 6.24 -2.62
N TYR A 153 10.43 6.40 -1.66
CA TYR A 153 10.77 5.35 -0.69
C TYR A 153 9.58 4.92 0.14
N ILE A 154 8.85 5.88 0.71
CA ILE A 154 7.66 5.60 1.53
C ILE A 154 6.63 4.84 0.70
N LEU A 155 6.35 5.31 -0.51
CA LEU A 155 5.36 4.73 -1.41
C LEU A 155 5.74 3.29 -1.78
N GLY A 156 6.96 3.08 -2.28
CA GLY A 156 7.40 1.76 -2.74
C GLY A 156 7.57 0.77 -1.59
N ALA A 157 8.15 1.18 -0.46
CA ALA A 157 8.31 0.33 0.70
C ALA A 157 6.95 -0.08 1.29
N TYR A 158 6.00 0.86 1.38
CA TYR A 158 4.67 0.57 1.88
C TYR A 158 3.91 -0.43 1.00
N TYR A 159 3.97 -0.24 -0.33
CA TYR A 159 3.40 -1.19 -1.28
C TYR A 159 4.01 -2.59 -1.11
N GLN A 160 5.34 -2.69 -1.06
CA GLN A 160 6.04 -3.97 -0.92
C GLN A 160 5.70 -4.68 0.40
N MET A 161 5.58 -3.93 1.52
CA MET A 161 5.13 -4.49 2.80
C MET A 161 3.73 -5.12 2.69
N PHE A 162 2.78 -4.40 2.10
CA PHE A 162 1.45 -4.93 1.88
C PHE A 162 1.42 -6.07 0.86
N ALA A 163 2.32 -6.08 -0.11
CA ALA A 163 2.50 -7.20 -1.04
C ALA A 163 3.14 -8.45 -0.39
N GLY A 164 3.54 -8.36 0.88
CA GLY A 164 4.09 -9.48 1.64
C GLY A 164 5.59 -9.71 1.41
N VAL A 165 6.31 -8.69 0.94
CA VAL A 165 7.77 -8.75 0.84
C VAL A 165 8.36 -8.71 2.26
N ASP A 166 9.28 -9.63 2.56
CA ASP A 166 9.98 -9.65 3.83
C ASP A 166 10.69 -8.30 4.09
N ALA A 167 10.59 -7.76 5.30
CA ALA A 167 11.12 -6.44 5.65
C ALA A 167 12.61 -6.27 5.29
N GLU A 168 13.40 -7.34 5.43
CA GLU A 168 14.83 -7.35 5.08
C GLU A 168 15.09 -7.31 3.55
N LYS A 169 14.06 -7.60 2.74
CA LYS A 169 14.16 -7.62 1.27
C LYS A 169 13.57 -6.38 0.61
N ILE A 170 12.82 -5.58 1.36
CA ILE A 170 12.26 -4.35 0.85
C ILE A 170 13.38 -3.43 0.39
N ASP A 171 13.29 -2.97 -0.85
CA ASP A 171 14.15 -1.93 -1.39
C ASP A 171 13.39 -1.13 -2.45
N VAL A 172 13.76 0.13 -2.58
CA VAL A 172 13.24 1.04 -3.60
C VAL A 172 14.45 1.77 -4.19
N ILE A 173 14.76 1.47 -5.43
CA ILE A 173 15.80 2.16 -6.18
C ILE A 173 15.17 3.31 -6.95
N VAL A 174 15.58 4.53 -6.64
CA VAL A 174 15.16 5.72 -7.36
C VAL A 174 16.32 6.22 -8.20
N ASN A 175 16.11 6.33 -9.51
CA ASN A 175 17.09 6.86 -10.45
C ASN A 175 16.61 8.19 -11.02
N PHE A 176 17.45 9.21 -11.03
CA PHE A 176 17.27 10.42 -11.83
C PHE A 176 17.99 10.25 -13.15
N ILE A 177 17.26 10.40 -14.23
CA ILE A 177 17.70 10.14 -15.60
C ILE A 177 17.62 11.43 -16.40
N ASN A 178 18.70 11.83 -17.03
CA ASN A 178 18.69 12.93 -17.97
C ASN A 178 17.79 12.58 -19.16
N ASN A 179 16.72 13.34 -19.38
CA ASN A 179 15.74 13.04 -20.43
C ASN A 179 16.32 13.16 -21.86
N GLU A 180 17.39 13.94 -22.05
CA GLU A 180 18.03 14.11 -23.37
C GLU A 180 19.00 12.97 -23.68
N THR A 181 19.89 12.63 -22.71
CA THR A 181 20.94 11.62 -22.92
C THR A 181 20.53 10.20 -22.53
N GLN A 182 19.44 10.05 -21.75
CA GLN A 182 18.96 8.79 -21.18
C GLN A 182 19.96 8.16 -20.19
N GLU A 183 20.90 8.94 -19.67
CA GLU A 183 21.88 8.49 -18.69
C GLU A 183 21.38 8.72 -17.25
N VAL A 184 21.57 7.73 -16.39
CA VAL A 184 21.37 7.89 -14.94
C VAL A 184 22.51 8.73 -14.38
N PHE A 185 22.21 9.85 -13.74
CA PHE A 185 23.22 10.71 -13.13
C PHE A 185 23.14 10.75 -11.61
N GLU A 186 22.02 10.31 -11.03
CA GLU A 186 21.85 10.16 -9.58
C GLU A 186 21.02 8.90 -9.33
N SER A 187 21.40 8.11 -8.31
CA SER A 187 20.70 6.91 -7.91
C SER A 187 20.70 6.81 -6.38
N ALA A 188 19.58 6.42 -5.81
CA ALA A 188 19.41 6.30 -4.38
C ALA A 188 18.65 5.01 -4.03
N SER A 189 19.03 4.34 -2.92
CA SER A 189 18.40 3.10 -2.42
C SER A 189 17.82 3.34 -1.05
N TYR A 190 16.56 2.92 -0.88
CA TYR A 190 15.87 2.93 0.41
C TYR A 190 16.63 2.13 1.47
N ARG A 191 17.15 0.97 1.10
CA ARG A 191 17.89 0.11 2.02
C ARG A 191 19.18 0.76 2.51
N GLU A 192 19.92 1.41 1.61
CA GLU A 192 21.12 2.15 1.99
C GLU A 192 20.77 3.32 2.92
N TYR A 193 19.68 4.03 2.63
CA TYR A 193 19.19 5.11 3.47
C TYR A 193 18.87 4.63 4.90
N ILE A 194 18.10 3.54 5.05
CA ILE A 194 17.77 2.98 6.36
C ILE A 194 19.01 2.46 7.10
N ASN A 195 19.93 1.80 6.40
CA ASN A 195 21.17 1.32 7.02
C ASN A 195 22.04 2.47 7.55
N ASN A 196 22.11 3.58 6.84
CA ASN A 196 22.84 4.76 7.27
C ASN A 196 22.21 5.38 8.53
N LEU A 197 20.87 5.51 8.58
CA LEU A 197 20.18 6.00 9.78
C LEU A 197 20.47 5.12 11.00
N ASN A 198 20.46 3.80 10.85
CA ASN A 198 20.71 2.84 11.94
C ASN A 198 22.19 2.81 12.39
N SER A 199 23.12 3.31 11.57
CA SER A 199 24.55 3.35 11.90
C SER A 199 24.97 4.61 12.64
N GLU A 200 24.15 5.67 12.62
CA GLU A 200 24.41 6.96 13.26
C GLU A 200 23.75 7.10 14.66
N GLY A 201 22.92 6.13 15.07
CA GLY A 201 22.21 6.09 16.37
C GLY A 201 22.82 5.08 17.32
#